data_fd05fa083700aa60aa79938d505458bd
#
_entry.id   fd05fa083700aa60aa79938d505458bd
#
_cell.length_a   1.000
_cell.length_b   1.000
_cell.length_c   1.000
_cell.angle_alpha   90.00
_cell.angle_beta   90.00
_cell.angle_gamma   90.00
#
_symmetry.space_group_name_H-M   'P 1'
#
loop_
_entity.id
_entity.type
_entity.pdbx_description
1 polymer ?
#
loop_
_entity_poly.entity_id
_entity_poly.type
_entity_poly.pdbx_seq_one_letter_code
_entity_poly.pdbx_strand_id
1 'polypeptide(L)'
;MNAATDVLDTTRTMATELVARAERETGSRMTAYRRVAAGLGVSASWVRKFVAGDPATRVSLVAGINILNQYRRLCERIEAKAEQERARTHALLEEFDAATARALDVVAMVQAPEARRADGAERGPRQGVTP
;
A
#
# COMPACT_ATOMS: atom_id res chain seq x y z
N MET A 1 -33.83 -7.60 -14.96
CA MET A 1 -32.92 -6.48 -14.61
C MET A 1 -32.70 -5.63 -15.84
N ASN A 2 -32.74 -4.33 -15.61
CA ASN A 2 -32.52 -3.37 -16.68
C ASN A 2 -31.04 -2.98 -16.71
N ALA A 3 -30.39 -3.09 -17.86
CA ALA A 3 -28.97 -2.72 -18.03
C ALA A 3 -28.68 -1.27 -17.60
N ALA A 4 -29.63 -0.34 -17.83
CA ALA A 4 -29.50 1.05 -17.41
C ALA A 4 -29.47 1.18 -15.87
N THR A 5 -30.24 0.36 -15.15
CA THR A 5 -30.19 0.33 -13.67
C THR A 5 -28.86 -0.20 -13.17
N ASP A 6 -28.32 -1.23 -13.79
CA ASP A 6 -27.02 -1.79 -13.43
C ASP A 6 -25.89 -0.79 -13.65
N VAL A 7 -25.90 -0.05 -14.76
CA VAL A 7 -24.92 1.01 -15.04
C VAL A 7 -25.04 2.13 -14.00
N LEU A 8 -26.26 2.52 -13.66
CA LEU A 8 -26.51 3.57 -12.67
C LEU A 8 -26.01 3.15 -11.28
N ASP A 9 -26.30 1.91 -10.87
CA ASP A 9 -25.83 1.39 -9.59
C ASP A 9 -24.32 1.27 -9.54
N THR A 10 -23.70 0.85 -10.62
CA THR A 10 -22.23 0.80 -10.71
C THR A 10 -21.63 2.21 -10.60
N THR A 11 -22.22 3.18 -11.30
CA THR A 11 -21.77 4.58 -11.23
C THR A 11 -21.93 5.15 -9.82
N ARG A 12 -23.02 4.82 -9.15
CA ARG A 12 -23.25 5.24 -7.76
C ARG A 12 -22.22 4.61 -6.82
N THR A 13 -21.90 3.36 -7.01
CA THR A 13 -20.84 2.69 -6.24
C THR A 13 -19.49 3.36 -6.42
N MET A 14 -19.14 3.72 -7.65
CA MET A 14 -17.91 4.45 -7.94
C MET A 14 -17.89 5.81 -7.24
N ALA A 15 -18.98 6.57 -7.31
CA ALA A 15 -19.09 7.85 -6.63
C ALA A 15 -19.00 7.71 -5.10
N THR A 16 -19.61 6.67 -4.55
CA THR A 16 -19.54 6.36 -3.12
C THR A 16 -18.09 6.11 -2.69
N GLU A 17 -17.33 5.35 -3.47
CA GLU A 17 -15.92 5.10 -3.20
C GLU A 17 -15.08 6.38 -3.28
N LEU A 18 -15.34 7.24 -4.25
CA LEU A 18 -14.67 8.54 -4.36
C LEU A 18 -14.90 9.39 -3.11
N VAL A 19 -16.14 9.44 -2.63
CA VAL A 19 -16.51 10.19 -1.41
C VAL A 19 -15.86 9.56 -0.17
N ALA A 20 -15.91 8.24 -0.04
CA ALA A 20 -15.31 7.55 1.09
C ALA A 20 -13.80 7.80 1.16
N ARG A 21 -13.12 7.79 0.03
CA ARG A 21 -11.69 8.07 -0.03
C ARG A 21 -11.38 9.52 0.34
N ALA A 22 -12.15 10.47 -0.22
CA ALA A 22 -11.99 11.87 0.08
C ALA A 22 -12.28 12.16 1.57
N GLU A 23 -13.27 11.50 2.17
CA GLU A 23 -13.56 11.62 3.60
C GLU A 23 -12.38 11.16 4.47
N ARG A 24 -11.76 10.05 4.11
CA ARG A 24 -10.55 9.56 4.82
C ARG A 24 -9.39 10.53 4.69
N GLU A 25 -9.21 11.16 3.54
CA GLU A 25 -8.13 12.10 3.29
C GLU A 25 -8.36 13.46 3.96
N THR A 26 -9.60 13.93 4.02
CA THR A 26 -9.95 15.25 4.55
C THR A 26 -10.39 15.23 6.01
N GLY A 27 -10.86 14.08 6.50
CA GLY A 27 -11.42 13.93 7.83
C GLY A 27 -12.85 14.52 7.97
N SER A 28 -13.46 14.96 6.87
CA SER A 28 -14.79 15.58 6.86
C SER A 28 -15.60 15.11 5.67
N ARG A 29 -16.80 14.59 5.94
CA ARG A 29 -17.72 14.16 4.89
C ARG A 29 -18.22 15.33 4.05
N MET A 30 -18.47 16.47 4.65
CA MET A 30 -18.90 17.67 3.92
C MET A 30 -17.80 18.19 2.99
N THR A 31 -16.56 18.19 3.45
CA THR A 31 -15.41 18.54 2.63
C THR A 31 -15.21 17.52 1.50
N ALA A 32 -15.45 16.24 1.78
CA ALA A 32 -15.39 15.18 0.76
C ALA A 32 -16.41 15.41 -0.35
N TYR A 33 -17.64 15.73 -0.03
CA TYR A 33 -18.66 16.06 -1.03
C TYR A 33 -18.22 17.22 -1.93
N ARG A 34 -17.68 18.27 -1.34
CA ARG A 34 -17.21 19.45 -2.10
C ARG A 34 -16.04 19.09 -3.02
N ARG A 35 -15.10 18.32 -2.52
CA ARG A 35 -13.92 17.90 -3.31
C ARG A 35 -14.32 17.03 -4.48
N VAL A 36 -15.15 16.03 -4.26
CA VAL A 36 -15.64 15.15 -5.33
C VAL A 36 -16.47 15.94 -6.33
N ALA A 37 -17.36 16.80 -5.86
CA ALA A 37 -18.20 17.64 -6.71
C ALA A 37 -17.35 18.52 -7.63
N ALA A 38 -16.31 19.15 -7.10
CA ALA A 38 -15.41 19.99 -7.91
C ALA A 38 -14.74 19.18 -9.03
N GLY A 39 -14.30 17.95 -8.74
CA GLY A 39 -13.70 17.08 -9.74
C GLY A 39 -14.68 16.57 -10.79
N LEU A 40 -15.97 16.48 -10.45
CA LEU A 40 -17.02 16.00 -11.35
C LEU A 40 -17.72 17.13 -12.11
N GLY A 41 -17.53 18.37 -11.73
CA GLY A 41 -18.23 19.52 -12.33
C GLY A 41 -19.70 19.60 -11.91
N VAL A 42 -20.04 19.14 -10.72
CA VAL A 42 -21.40 19.15 -10.16
C VAL A 42 -21.41 19.83 -8.80
N SER A 43 -22.59 20.03 -8.21
CA SER A 43 -22.70 20.59 -6.86
C SER A 43 -22.46 19.54 -5.78
N ALA A 44 -22.01 19.96 -4.62
CA ALA A 44 -21.86 19.08 -3.46
C ALA A 44 -23.22 18.46 -3.04
N SER A 45 -24.30 19.21 -3.14
CA SER A 45 -25.66 18.72 -2.91
C SER A 45 -26.03 17.60 -3.86
N TRP A 46 -25.67 17.71 -5.12
CA TRP A 46 -25.90 16.66 -6.13
C TRP A 46 -25.16 15.37 -5.73
N VAL A 47 -23.89 15.48 -5.36
CA VAL A 47 -23.09 14.31 -4.95
C VAL A 47 -23.72 13.62 -3.73
N ARG A 48 -24.10 14.40 -2.73
CA ARG A 48 -24.74 13.86 -1.51
C ARG A 48 -26.02 13.09 -1.86
N LYS A 49 -26.88 13.66 -2.68
CA LYS A 49 -28.14 13.03 -3.09
C LYS A 49 -27.92 11.78 -3.93
N PHE A 50 -26.98 11.84 -4.87
CA PHE A 50 -26.68 10.73 -5.75
C PHE A 50 -26.14 9.54 -4.95
N VAL A 51 -25.20 9.77 -4.06
CA VAL A 51 -24.60 8.72 -3.22
C VAL A 51 -25.63 8.13 -2.24
N ALA A 52 -26.56 8.97 -1.75
CA ALA A 52 -27.66 8.51 -0.90
C ALA A 52 -28.71 7.67 -1.62
N GLY A 53 -28.66 7.62 -2.95
CA GLY A 53 -29.61 6.85 -3.74
C GLY A 53 -30.92 7.56 -4.02
N ASP A 54 -30.95 8.91 -3.97
CA ASP A 54 -32.13 9.68 -4.27
C ASP A 54 -32.58 9.44 -5.71
N PRO A 55 -33.78 8.88 -5.95
CA PRO A 55 -34.23 8.55 -7.29
C PRO A 55 -34.50 9.78 -8.18
N ALA A 56 -34.65 10.96 -7.57
CA ALA A 56 -34.83 12.20 -8.30
C ALA A 56 -33.52 12.76 -8.86
N THR A 57 -32.37 12.26 -8.41
CA THR A 57 -31.07 12.69 -8.89
C THR A 57 -30.79 12.10 -10.27
N ARG A 58 -30.62 12.96 -11.25
CA ARG A 58 -30.32 12.56 -12.62
C ARG A 58 -28.83 12.67 -12.88
N VAL A 59 -28.30 11.71 -13.65
CA VAL A 59 -26.90 11.67 -14.03
C VAL A 59 -26.80 12.03 -15.50
N SER A 60 -26.15 13.16 -15.80
CA SER A 60 -25.82 13.49 -17.17
C SER A 60 -24.71 12.57 -17.70
N LEU A 61 -24.61 12.43 -19.01
CA LEU A 61 -23.55 11.68 -19.64
C LEU A 61 -22.17 12.21 -19.23
N VAL A 62 -22.01 13.52 -19.17
CA VAL A 62 -20.76 14.18 -18.77
C VAL A 62 -20.40 13.83 -17.31
N ALA A 63 -21.37 13.92 -16.40
CA ALA A 63 -21.14 13.56 -15.01
C ALA A 63 -20.77 12.08 -14.87
N GLY A 64 -21.44 11.20 -15.59
CA GLY A 64 -21.13 9.77 -15.60
C GLY A 64 -19.72 9.48 -16.10
N ILE A 65 -19.30 10.10 -17.19
CA ILE A 65 -17.95 9.98 -17.73
C ILE A 65 -16.92 10.50 -16.72
N ASN A 66 -17.20 11.63 -16.10
CA ASN A 66 -16.31 12.21 -15.09
C ASN A 66 -16.15 11.30 -13.87
N ILE A 67 -17.24 10.68 -13.40
CA ILE A 67 -17.19 9.70 -12.31
C ILE A 67 -16.29 8.51 -12.70
N LEU A 68 -16.49 7.97 -13.89
CA LEU A 68 -15.68 6.85 -14.38
C LEU A 68 -14.19 7.22 -14.47
N ASN A 69 -13.88 8.38 -15.00
CA ASN A 69 -12.51 8.85 -15.14
C ASN A 69 -11.85 9.10 -13.78
N GLN A 70 -12.56 9.72 -12.86
CA GLN A 70 -12.05 9.96 -11.49
C GLN A 70 -11.82 8.64 -10.74
N TYR A 71 -12.75 7.71 -10.88
CA TYR A 71 -12.61 6.38 -10.27
C TYR A 71 -11.42 5.62 -10.85
N ARG A 72 -11.22 5.66 -12.16
CA ARG A 72 -10.07 5.04 -12.81
C ARG A 72 -8.75 5.63 -12.30
N ARG A 73 -8.66 6.95 -12.17
CA ARG A 73 -7.49 7.61 -11.61
C ARG A 73 -7.25 7.22 -10.15
N LEU A 74 -8.31 7.07 -9.36
CA LEU A 74 -8.21 6.60 -7.99
C LEU A 74 -7.62 5.19 -7.95
N CYS A 75 -8.11 4.27 -8.76
CA CYS A 75 -7.59 2.90 -8.84
C CYS A 75 -6.12 2.89 -9.26
N GLU A 76 -5.74 3.69 -10.24
CA GLU A 76 -4.35 3.81 -10.69
C GLU A 76 -3.43 4.31 -9.57
N ARG A 77 -3.88 5.30 -8.80
CA ARG A 77 -3.10 5.81 -7.65
C ARG A 77 -2.95 4.75 -6.55
N ILE A 78 -4.02 4.00 -6.27
CA ILE A 78 -3.99 2.93 -5.27
C ILE A 78 -3.01 1.83 -5.71
N GLU A 79 -3.06 1.43 -6.98
CA GLU A 79 -2.13 0.44 -7.53
C GLU A 79 -0.69 0.92 -7.50
N ALA A 80 -0.44 2.16 -7.90
CA ALA A 80 0.90 2.75 -7.86
C ALA A 80 1.45 2.81 -6.44
N LYS A 81 0.63 3.18 -5.46
CA LYS A 81 1.01 3.22 -4.06
C LYS A 81 1.31 1.82 -3.52
N ALA A 82 0.47 0.84 -3.86
CA ALA A 82 0.68 -0.55 -3.47
C ALA A 82 1.99 -1.10 -4.06
N GLU A 83 2.29 -0.75 -5.31
CA GLU A 83 3.56 -1.11 -5.96
C GLU A 83 4.75 -0.49 -5.25
N GLN A 84 4.67 0.79 -4.89
CA GLN A 84 5.72 1.47 -4.11
C GLN A 84 5.93 0.82 -2.75
N GLU A 85 4.85 0.46 -2.06
CA GLU A 85 4.93 -0.20 -0.76
C GLU A 85 5.56 -1.59 -0.88
N ARG A 86 5.22 -2.36 -1.92
CA ARG A 86 5.84 -3.66 -2.19
C ARG A 86 7.33 -3.50 -2.48
N ALA A 87 7.71 -2.53 -3.30
CA ALA A 87 9.11 -2.24 -3.61
C ALA A 87 9.90 -1.85 -2.35
N ARG A 88 9.29 -1.02 -1.48
CA ARG A 88 9.90 -0.61 -0.21
C ARG A 88 10.08 -1.81 0.72
N THR A 89 9.07 -2.65 0.84
CA THR A 89 9.13 -3.87 1.66
C THR A 89 10.23 -4.80 1.16
N HIS A 90 10.32 -4.98 -0.16
CA HIS A 90 11.36 -5.81 -0.76
C HIS A 90 12.75 -5.24 -0.47
N ALA A 91 12.94 -3.94 -0.60
CA ALA A 91 14.21 -3.29 -0.29
C ALA A 91 14.59 -3.46 1.19
N LEU A 92 13.63 -3.33 2.11
CA LEU A 92 13.86 -3.55 3.54
C LEU A 92 14.23 -4.99 3.85
N LEU A 93 13.59 -5.96 3.19
CA LEU A 93 13.93 -7.37 3.35
C LEU A 93 15.34 -7.66 2.82
N GLU A 94 15.73 -7.08 1.70
CA GLU A 94 17.09 -7.20 1.17
C GLU A 94 18.12 -6.61 2.13
N GLU A 95 17.86 -5.44 2.70
CA GLU A 95 18.72 -4.84 3.72
C GLU A 95 18.83 -5.71 4.96
N PHE A 96 17.72 -6.27 5.41
CA PHE A 96 17.69 -7.18 6.56
C PHE A 96 18.52 -8.43 6.29
N ASP A 97 18.35 -9.04 5.11
CA ASP A 97 19.11 -10.23 4.72
C ASP A 97 20.61 -9.92 4.63
N ALA A 98 20.97 -8.77 4.07
CA ALA A 98 22.36 -8.34 4.00
C ALA A 98 22.95 -8.08 5.41
N ALA A 99 22.17 -7.46 6.29
CA ALA A 99 22.60 -7.24 7.68
C ALA A 99 22.76 -8.55 8.45
N THR A 100 21.85 -9.50 8.23
CA THR A 100 21.92 -10.83 8.82
C THR A 100 23.16 -11.58 8.33
N ALA A 101 23.43 -11.54 7.03
CA ALA A 101 24.63 -12.16 6.46
C ALA A 101 25.91 -11.56 7.05
N ARG A 102 25.97 -10.25 7.19
CA ARG A 102 27.11 -9.57 7.83
C ARG A 102 27.28 -9.99 9.29
N ALA A 103 26.17 -10.09 10.04
CA ALA A 103 26.21 -10.54 11.43
C ALA A 103 26.72 -11.97 11.55
N LEU A 104 26.30 -12.86 10.67
CA LEU A 104 26.78 -14.24 10.62
C LEU A 104 28.26 -14.31 10.27
N ASP A 105 28.73 -13.47 9.36
CA ASP A 105 30.17 -13.38 9.04
C ASP A 105 30.98 -12.91 10.24
N VAL A 106 30.50 -11.93 10.99
CA VAL A 106 31.16 -11.46 12.22
C VAL A 106 31.22 -12.58 13.25
N VAL A 107 30.15 -13.33 13.46
CA VAL A 107 30.11 -14.47 14.36
C VAL A 107 31.11 -15.54 13.93
N ALA A 108 31.18 -15.85 12.66
CA ALA A 108 32.14 -16.80 12.11
C ALA A 108 33.60 -16.33 12.35
N MET A 109 33.87 -15.05 12.17
CA MET A 109 35.20 -14.49 12.44
C MET A 109 35.59 -14.56 13.93
N VAL A 110 34.63 -14.35 14.84
CA VAL A 110 34.88 -14.45 16.28
C VAL A 110 35.11 -15.90 16.71
N GLN A 111 34.39 -16.86 16.15
CA GLN A 111 34.51 -18.28 16.50
C GLN A 111 35.78 -18.92 15.93
N ALA A 112 36.25 -18.50 14.77
CA ALA A 112 37.44 -19.06 14.13
C ALA A 112 38.71 -18.94 14.97
N PRO A 113 39.04 -17.80 15.64
CA PRO A 113 40.16 -17.71 16.55
C PRO A 113 40.08 -18.65 17.77
N GLU A 114 38.88 -18.85 18.29
CA GLU A 114 38.67 -19.77 19.44
C GLU A 114 38.93 -21.22 19.05
N ALA A 115 38.45 -21.64 17.88
CA ALA A 115 38.71 -22.96 17.36
C ALA A 115 40.21 -23.19 17.13
N ARG A 116 40.93 -22.23 16.62
CA ARG A 116 42.39 -22.27 16.45
C ARG A 116 43.13 -22.36 17.79
N ARG A 117 42.67 -21.64 18.82
CA ARG A 117 43.25 -21.71 20.15
C ARG A 117 43.02 -23.06 20.81
N ALA A 118 41.83 -23.63 20.65
CA ALA A 118 41.53 -24.96 21.15
C ALA A 118 42.42 -26.04 20.52
N ASP A 119 42.62 -25.98 19.21
CA ASP A 119 43.51 -26.86 18.47
C ASP A 119 44.96 -26.69 18.94
N GLY A 120 45.40 -25.48 19.17
CA GLY A 120 46.72 -25.16 19.68
C GLY A 120 46.94 -25.69 21.13
N ALA A 121 45.93 -25.61 21.96
CA ALA A 121 45.97 -26.11 23.33
C ALA A 121 46.04 -27.64 23.38
N GLU A 122 45.34 -28.33 22.48
CA GLU A 122 45.41 -29.79 22.36
C GLU A 122 46.79 -30.26 21.90
N ARG A 123 47.44 -29.53 21.03
CA ARG A 123 48.80 -29.84 20.57
C ARG A 123 49.87 -29.55 21.62
N GLY A 124 49.66 -28.54 22.45
CA GLY A 124 50.63 -28.12 23.46
C GLY A 124 51.01 -29.21 24.48
N PRO A 125 50.05 -29.95 25.09
CA PRO A 125 50.37 -31.02 26.03
C PRO A 125 51.19 -32.16 25.41
N ARG A 126 50.97 -32.46 24.14
CA ARG A 126 51.72 -33.53 23.43
C ARG A 126 53.18 -33.16 23.24
N GLN A 127 53.47 -31.91 22.97
CA GLN A 127 54.86 -31.44 22.83
C GLN A 127 55.61 -31.36 24.13
N GLY A 128 54.92 -31.13 25.26
CA GLY A 128 55.51 -31.05 26.57
C GLY A 128 55.84 -32.38 27.21
N VAL A 129 55.36 -33.49 26.69
CA VAL A 129 55.56 -34.86 27.22
C VAL A 129 56.77 -35.55 26.63
N THR A 130 57.31 -35.09 25.52
CA THR A 130 58.51 -35.66 24.91
C THR A 130 59.76 -35.13 25.65
N PRO A 131 60.50 -35.97 26.36
CA PRO A 131 61.74 -35.56 27.01
C PRO A 131 62.86 -35.33 26.01
#